data_7c5bc1e27fbed5073b673849d62d6b47
#
_entry.id   7c5bc1e27fbed5073b673849d62d6b47
#
_cell.length_a   1.000
_cell.length_b   1.000
_cell.length_c   1.000
_cell.angle_alpha   90.00
_cell.angle_beta   90.00
_cell.angle_gamma   90.00
#
_symmetry.space_group_name_H-M   'P 1'
#
loop_
_entity.id
_entity.type
_entity.pdbx_description
1 polymer ?
#
loop_
_entity_poly.entity_id
_entity_poly.type
_entity_poly.pdbx_seq_one_letter_code
_entity_poly.pdbx_strand_id
1 'polypeptide(L)'
;MPSCTGFNHLALATGDLEATIRFWRDLVGLPLAASLGKPGARQYFFSAGNGAYLGFFEWPGVEPIPEKDHGYPVQGPFGGDHLAIGLASPEDLWALRDALDAAGFWVSEPLDHGFIHSIYSFDPNGIAIEFSCPVPEVDLETQPRLVDRDPGPAALEGPQPQPGHWPPVTEPVQPEDRRVYPGEGRAFIDQPSRV
;
A
#
# COMPACT_ATOMS: atom_id res chain seq x y z
N MET A 1 -1.70 -18.79 -16.98
CA MET A 1 -1.18 -18.16 -15.75
C MET A 1 -2.34 -17.89 -14.81
N PRO A 2 -2.16 -17.88 -13.47
CA PRO A 2 -3.22 -17.49 -12.57
C PRO A 2 -3.66 -16.04 -12.84
N SER A 3 -4.91 -15.72 -12.54
CA SER A 3 -5.47 -14.37 -12.69
C SER A 3 -5.30 -13.62 -11.38
N CYS A 4 -4.56 -12.51 -11.39
CA CYS A 4 -4.46 -11.60 -10.26
C CYS A 4 -5.58 -10.55 -10.35
N THR A 5 -6.13 -10.16 -9.19
CA THR A 5 -7.26 -9.23 -9.09
C THR A 5 -6.89 -7.87 -8.50
N GLY A 6 -5.59 -7.59 -8.34
CA GLY A 6 -5.05 -6.38 -7.75
C GLY A 6 -4.44 -6.61 -6.36
N PHE A 7 -4.18 -5.51 -5.65
CA PHE A 7 -3.70 -5.57 -4.27
C PHE A 7 -4.81 -6.01 -3.33
N ASN A 8 -4.52 -7.00 -2.47
CA ASN A 8 -5.41 -7.38 -1.37
C ASN A 8 -5.11 -6.56 -0.12
N HIS A 9 -3.87 -6.57 0.35
CA HIS A 9 -3.44 -5.72 1.47
C HIS A 9 -1.93 -5.49 1.47
N LEU A 10 -1.52 -4.40 2.13
CA LEU A 10 -0.16 -4.14 2.57
C LEU A 10 -0.13 -4.21 4.09
N ALA A 11 0.82 -4.97 4.66
CA ALA A 11 1.00 -5.08 6.10
C ALA A 11 2.31 -4.42 6.54
N LEU A 12 2.21 -3.53 7.51
CA LEU A 12 3.27 -2.74 8.08
C LEU A 12 3.36 -2.97 9.60
N ALA A 13 4.38 -2.43 10.25
CA ALA A 13 4.53 -2.49 11.69
C ALA A 13 4.43 -1.09 12.33
N THR A 14 3.97 -1.02 13.57
CA THR A 14 3.95 0.20 14.37
C THR A 14 4.26 -0.10 15.83
N GLY A 15 4.94 0.82 16.51
CA GLY A 15 5.08 0.82 17.95
C GLY A 15 4.00 1.64 18.66
N ASP A 16 3.28 2.49 17.90
CA ASP A 16 2.20 3.35 18.41
C ASP A 16 0.94 3.22 17.53
N LEU A 17 0.11 2.25 17.88
CA LEU A 17 -1.13 2.00 17.16
C LEU A 17 -2.15 3.12 17.31
N GLU A 18 -2.17 3.83 18.46
CA GLU A 18 -3.10 4.94 18.67
C GLU A 18 -2.79 6.12 17.72
N ALA A 19 -1.53 6.54 17.64
CA ALA A 19 -1.11 7.56 16.67
C ALA A 19 -1.38 7.11 15.23
N THR A 20 -1.11 5.84 14.90
CA THR A 20 -1.38 5.24 13.60
C THR A 20 -2.88 5.29 13.24
N ILE A 21 -3.77 4.94 14.19
CA ILE A 21 -5.23 5.03 13.98
C ILE A 21 -5.68 6.48 13.77
N ARG A 22 -5.19 7.42 14.60
CA ARG A 22 -5.51 8.85 14.46
C ARG A 22 -5.11 9.40 13.10
N PHE A 23 -3.95 9.01 12.60
CA PHE A 23 -3.49 9.43 11.28
C PHE A 23 -4.35 8.82 10.16
N TRP A 24 -4.39 7.51 10.07
CA TRP A 24 -5.00 6.85 8.91
C TRP A 24 -6.53 6.92 8.90
N ARG A 25 -7.18 6.79 10.06
CA ARG A 25 -8.64 6.86 10.15
C ARG A 25 -9.16 8.30 10.21
N ASP A 26 -8.60 9.11 11.14
CA ASP A 26 -9.21 10.38 11.50
C ASP A 26 -8.71 11.54 10.62
N LEU A 27 -7.46 11.52 10.16
CA LEU A 27 -6.88 12.57 9.32
C LEU A 27 -6.98 12.22 7.83
N VAL A 28 -6.52 11.03 7.42
CA VAL A 28 -6.58 10.59 6.02
C VAL A 28 -7.98 10.12 5.61
N GLY A 29 -8.78 9.62 6.55
CA GLY A 29 -10.17 9.21 6.31
C GLY A 29 -10.34 7.77 5.87
N LEU A 30 -9.37 6.87 6.12
CA LEU A 30 -9.51 5.45 5.82
C LEU A 30 -10.26 4.73 6.95
N PRO A 31 -11.50 4.22 6.74
CA PRO A 31 -12.26 3.55 7.79
C PRO A 31 -11.55 2.29 8.29
N LEU A 32 -11.65 2.02 9.59
CA LEU A 32 -11.28 0.73 10.14
C LEU A 32 -12.23 -0.35 9.61
N ALA A 33 -11.66 -1.40 9.03
CA ALA A 33 -12.40 -2.54 8.47
C ALA A 33 -12.36 -3.76 9.38
N ALA A 34 -11.24 -3.98 10.07
CA ALA A 34 -11.07 -5.14 10.94
C ALA A 34 -9.99 -4.89 12.00
N SER A 35 -10.09 -5.59 13.11
CA SER A 35 -9.07 -5.61 14.16
C SER A 35 -9.06 -6.94 14.89
N LEU A 36 -7.88 -7.38 15.31
CA LEU A 36 -7.74 -8.58 16.13
C LEU A 36 -6.52 -8.48 17.05
N GLY A 37 -6.41 -9.47 17.94
CA GLY A 37 -5.28 -9.59 18.85
C GLY A 37 -5.53 -9.01 20.23
N LYS A 38 -4.46 -8.67 20.93
CA LYS A 38 -4.44 -8.14 22.30
C LYS A 38 -3.31 -7.12 22.43
N PRO A 39 -3.31 -6.30 23.47
CA PRO A 39 -2.23 -5.32 23.70
C PRO A 39 -0.84 -5.95 23.53
N GLY A 40 0.02 -5.29 22.77
CA GLY A 40 1.36 -5.75 22.39
C GLY A 40 1.43 -6.76 21.25
N ALA A 41 0.29 -7.14 20.67
CA ALA A 41 0.19 -8.00 19.48
C ALA A 41 -1.17 -7.78 18.80
N ARG A 42 -1.55 -6.51 18.59
CA ARG A 42 -2.78 -6.13 17.88
C ARG A 42 -2.50 -6.00 16.38
N GLN A 43 -3.52 -6.25 15.59
CA GLN A 43 -3.50 -6.02 14.16
C GLN A 43 -4.77 -5.27 13.76
N TYR A 44 -4.62 -4.20 13.01
CA TYR A 44 -5.71 -3.36 12.54
C TYR A 44 -5.62 -3.19 11.03
N PHE A 45 -6.77 -3.20 10.37
CA PHE A 45 -6.90 -3.02 8.92
C PHE A 45 -7.76 -1.81 8.63
N PHE A 46 -7.25 -0.93 7.77
CA PHE A 46 -7.96 0.22 7.22
C PHE A 46 -8.39 -0.11 5.80
N SER A 47 -9.62 0.23 5.44
CA SER A 47 -10.09 0.08 4.06
C SER A 47 -9.48 1.15 3.18
N ALA A 48 -8.69 0.74 2.19
CA ALA A 48 -8.04 1.62 1.21
C ALA A 48 -8.82 1.73 -0.12
N GLY A 49 -10.07 1.27 -0.13
CA GLY A 49 -10.91 1.24 -1.34
C GLY A 49 -10.68 0.01 -2.22
N ASN A 50 -11.61 -0.25 -3.13
CA ASN A 50 -11.53 -1.33 -4.13
C ASN A 50 -11.21 -2.72 -3.57
N GLY A 51 -11.55 -3.00 -2.31
CA GLY A 51 -11.26 -4.27 -1.64
C GLY A 51 -9.81 -4.41 -1.15
N ALA A 52 -9.01 -3.36 -1.22
CA ALA A 52 -7.65 -3.33 -0.69
C ALA A 52 -7.64 -2.81 0.76
N TYR A 53 -6.66 -3.27 1.54
CA TYR A 53 -6.50 -2.86 2.93
C TYR A 53 -5.07 -2.45 3.24
N LEU A 54 -4.94 -1.48 4.15
CA LEU A 54 -3.68 -1.16 4.81
C LEU A 54 -3.72 -1.72 6.23
N GLY A 55 -2.81 -2.64 6.55
CA GLY A 55 -2.75 -3.34 7.83
C GLY A 55 -1.55 -2.90 8.67
N PHE A 56 -1.74 -2.75 9.97
CA PHE A 56 -0.67 -2.49 10.92
C PHE A 56 -0.64 -3.53 12.03
N PHE A 57 0.54 -4.12 12.24
CA PHE A 57 0.84 -4.94 13.41
C PHE A 57 1.46 -4.07 14.50
N GLU A 58 0.87 -4.06 15.68
CA GLU A 58 1.47 -3.45 16.86
C GLU A 58 2.47 -4.42 17.49
N TRP A 59 3.72 -3.99 17.55
CA TRP A 59 4.77 -4.70 18.30
C TRP A 59 5.51 -3.73 19.21
N PRO A 60 5.53 -3.98 20.53
CA PRO A 60 6.29 -3.16 21.46
C PRO A 60 7.76 -3.09 21.06
N GLY A 61 8.31 -1.87 21.06
CA GLY A 61 9.71 -1.65 20.70
C GLY A 61 9.98 -1.44 19.22
N VAL A 62 8.95 -1.44 18.34
CA VAL A 62 9.09 -0.89 17.00
C VAL A 62 9.19 0.62 17.11
N GLU A 63 10.25 1.17 16.54
CA GLU A 63 10.49 2.61 16.46
C GLU A 63 10.14 3.10 15.04
N PRO A 64 9.73 4.37 14.89
CA PRO A 64 9.57 4.98 13.57
C PRO A 64 10.86 4.88 12.77
N ILE A 65 10.73 4.62 11.48
CA ILE A 65 11.88 4.67 10.57
C ILE A 65 12.30 6.13 10.32
N PRO A 66 13.58 6.40 10.06
CA PRO A 66 13.99 7.74 9.64
C PRO A 66 13.29 8.13 8.34
N GLU A 67 12.71 9.32 8.31
CA GLU A 67 12.11 9.89 7.12
C GLU A 67 13.13 9.95 5.97
N LYS A 68 12.73 9.50 4.81
CA LYS A 68 13.53 9.50 3.59
C LYS A 68 12.75 10.19 2.49
N ASP A 69 13.36 11.18 1.85
CA ASP A 69 12.75 11.84 0.70
C ASP A 69 12.41 10.83 -0.42
N HIS A 70 11.26 11.01 -1.03
CA HIS A 70 10.74 10.19 -2.11
C HIS A 70 11.66 10.24 -3.33
N GLY A 71 11.85 9.11 -4.00
CA GLY A 71 12.66 9.01 -5.21
C GLY A 71 14.16 9.22 -5.04
N TYR A 72 14.67 9.45 -3.82
CA TYR A 72 16.11 9.55 -3.59
C TYR A 72 16.76 8.17 -3.59
N PRO A 73 17.96 8.05 -4.23
CA PRO A 73 18.71 6.79 -4.26
C PRO A 73 19.04 6.30 -2.85
N VAL A 74 18.88 5.01 -2.64
CA VAL A 74 19.24 4.31 -1.41
C VAL A 74 20.35 3.32 -1.66
N GLN A 75 21.09 2.95 -0.60
CA GLN A 75 22.13 1.93 -0.63
C GLN A 75 21.84 0.87 0.44
N GLY A 76 22.24 -0.36 0.15
CA GLY A 76 22.01 -1.49 1.04
C GLY A 76 20.60 -2.10 0.92
N PRO A 77 20.19 -2.95 1.87
CA PRO A 77 18.89 -3.60 1.83
C PRO A 77 17.78 -2.60 2.11
N PHE A 78 17.00 -2.31 1.07
CA PHE A 78 15.83 -1.42 1.16
C PHE A 78 14.72 -1.98 0.27
N GLY A 79 13.52 -2.12 0.83
CA GLY A 79 12.41 -2.83 0.18
C GLY A 79 11.28 -1.94 -0.33
N GLY A 80 11.26 -0.63 -0.03
CA GLY A 80 10.21 0.27 -0.46
C GLY A 80 10.69 1.71 -0.59
N ASP A 81 10.11 2.47 -1.51
CA ASP A 81 10.32 3.91 -1.63
C ASP A 81 9.21 4.67 -0.90
N HIS A 82 7.96 4.47 -1.30
CA HIS A 82 6.78 5.05 -0.68
C HIS A 82 5.54 4.15 -0.85
N LEU A 83 4.50 4.45 -0.10
CA LEU A 83 3.15 3.90 -0.25
C LEU A 83 2.27 4.94 -0.92
N ALA A 84 1.70 4.63 -2.08
CA ALA A 84 0.77 5.52 -2.78
C ALA A 84 -0.69 5.13 -2.50
N ILE A 85 -1.50 6.14 -2.13
CA ILE A 85 -2.96 6.03 -1.91
C ILE A 85 -3.67 6.88 -2.96
N GLY A 86 -4.59 6.27 -3.70
CA GLY A 86 -5.38 6.95 -4.72
C GLY A 86 -6.48 7.81 -4.12
N LEU A 87 -6.63 9.02 -4.62
CA LEU A 87 -7.72 9.97 -4.34
C LEU A 87 -8.63 10.06 -5.56
N ALA A 88 -9.90 10.41 -5.32
CA ALA A 88 -10.89 10.44 -6.38
C ALA A 88 -10.77 11.68 -7.29
N SER A 89 -10.27 12.79 -6.77
CA SER A 89 -10.27 14.07 -7.49
C SER A 89 -9.10 14.98 -7.08
N PRO A 90 -8.78 16.00 -7.91
CA PRO A 90 -7.85 17.07 -7.53
C PRO A 90 -8.31 17.86 -6.29
N GLU A 91 -9.61 18.02 -6.09
CA GLU A 91 -10.19 18.71 -4.94
C GLU A 91 -9.88 17.93 -3.64
N ASP A 92 -9.97 16.61 -3.68
CA ASP A 92 -9.61 15.75 -2.55
C ASP A 92 -8.10 15.84 -2.23
N LEU A 93 -7.26 15.97 -3.27
CA LEU A 93 -5.82 16.15 -3.12
C LEU A 93 -5.50 17.43 -2.34
N TRP A 94 -6.10 18.55 -2.74
CA TRP A 94 -5.92 19.83 -2.06
C TRP A 94 -6.48 19.82 -0.64
N ALA A 95 -7.67 19.26 -0.45
CA ALA A 95 -8.29 19.14 0.88
C ALA A 95 -7.41 18.33 1.84
N LEU A 96 -6.83 17.23 1.36
CA LEU A 96 -5.94 16.40 2.19
C LEU A 96 -4.60 17.10 2.46
N ARG A 97 -4.02 17.82 1.46
CA ARG A 97 -2.83 18.64 1.67
C ARG A 97 -3.02 19.64 2.81
N ASP A 98 -4.12 20.39 2.76
CA ASP A 98 -4.42 21.40 3.78
C ASP A 98 -4.67 20.77 5.16
N ALA A 99 -5.30 19.60 5.21
CA ALA A 99 -5.54 18.87 6.45
C ALA A 99 -4.23 18.35 7.09
N LEU A 100 -3.30 17.83 6.28
CA LEU A 100 -1.98 17.37 6.73
C LEU A 100 -1.16 18.54 7.27
N ASP A 101 -1.10 19.67 6.54
CA ASP A 101 -0.39 20.88 6.97
C ASP A 101 -0.97 21.44 8.28
N ALA A 102 -2.30 21.55 8.36
CA ALA A 102 -2.98 21.99 9.57
C ALA A 102 -2.77 21.06 10.79
N ALA A 103 -2.56 19.78 10.55
CA ALA A 103 -2.24 18.80 11.59
C ALA A 103 -0.75 18.78 11.97
N GLY A 104 0.09 19.58 11.29
CA GLY A 104 1.52 19.71 11.55
C GLY A 104 2.39 18.63 10.89
N PHE A 105 1.86 17.86 9.96
CA PHE A 105 2.64 16.95 9.13
C PHE A 105 3.31 17.72 8.01
N TRP A 106 4.56 17.35 7.71
CA TRP A 106 5.19 17.83 6.48
C TRP A 106 4.40 17.33 5.27
N VAL A 107 4.17 18.20 4.31
CA VAL A 107 3.51 17.86 3.04
C VAL A 107 4.15 18.66 1.91
N SER A 108 4.37 17.99 0.77
CA SER A 108 4.94 18.64 -0.40
C SER A 108 3.96 19.58 -1.09
N GLU A 109 4.45 20.45 -1.98
CA GLU A 109 3.62 21.01 -3.02
C GLU A 109 3.15 19.91 -3.98
N PRO A 110 1.98 20.09 -4.65
CA PRO A 110 1.53 19.14 -5.66
C PRO A 110 2.49 19.04 -6.83
N LEU A 111 2.76 17.82 -7.25
CA LEU A 111 3.63 17.48 -8.38
C LEU A 111 2.81 16.84 -9.50
N ASP A 112 3.10 17.25 -10.72
CA ASP A 112 2.51 16.66 -11.93
C ASP A 112 3.48 15.61 -12.51
N HIS A 113 3.08 14.34 -12.46
CA HIS A 113 3.79 13.21 -13.06
C HIS A 113 3.27 12.85 -14.46
N GLY A 114 2.42 13.68 -15.03
CA GLY A 114 1.85 13.51 -16.35
C GLY A 114 0.65 12.57 -16.42
N PHE A 115 0.61 11.52 -15.62
CA PHE A 115 -0.51 10.57 -15.53
C PHE A 115 -1.23 10.61 -14.18
N ILE A 116 -0.60 11.19 -13.16
CA ILE A 116 -1.16 11.47 -11.84
C ILE A 116 -0.66 12.82 -11.34
N HIS A 117 -1.45 13.49 -10.49
CA HIS A 117 -0.99 14.58 -9.65
C HIS A 117 -0.85 14.08 -8.22
N SER A 118 0.26 14.40 -7.57
CA SER A 118 0.62 13.82 -6.27
C SER A 118 1.06 14.86 -5.25
N ILE A 119 0.79 14.57 -3.97
CA ILE A 119 1.45 15.16 -2.81
C ILE A 119 2.14 14.07 -2.01
N TYR A 120 3.19 14.43 -1.29
CA TYR A 120 3.99 13.53 -0.49
C TYR A 120 3.98 13.94 0.98
N SER A 121 4.02 12.96 1.88
CA SER A 121 4.05 13.15 3.32
C SER A 121 4.70 11.94 4.01
N PHE A 122 4.67 11.93 5.35
CA PHE A 122 5.08 10.80 6.17
C PHE A 122 3.97 10.48 7.19
N ASP A 123 3.78 9.20 7.48
CA ASP A 123 2.92 8.80 8.58
C ASP A 123 3.68 8.88 9.94
N PRO A 124 3.00 8.68 11.09
CA PRO A 124 3.66 8.71 12.40
C PRO A 124 4.77 7.68 12.60
N ASN A 125 4.88 6.68 11.73
CA ASN A 125 5.93 5.67 11.76
C ASN A 125 7.14 6.04 10.87
N GLY A 126 7.14 7.25 10.24
CA GLY A 126 8.15 7.70 9.30
C GLY A 126 8.01 7.07 7.90
N ILE A 127 6.91 6.36 7.63
CA ILE A 127 6.67 5.74 6.33
C ILE A 127 6.36 6.85 5.31
N ALA A 128 7.14 6.87 4.23
CA ALA A 128 6.92 7.78 3.12
C ALA A 128 5.61 7.44 2.40
N ILE A 129 4.76 8.46 2.20
CA ILE A 129 3.43 8.31 1.60
C ILE A 129 3.29 9.27 0.42
N GLU A 130 2.68 8.77 -0.63
CA GLU A 130 2.16 9.55 -1.74
C GLU A 130 0.62 9.51 -1.71
N PHE A 131 -0.02 10.64 -1.91
CA PHE A 131 -1.44 10.70 -2.23
C PHE A 131 -1.58 11.23 -3.64
N SER A 132 -2.29 10.49 -4.50
CA SER A 132 -2.34 10.82 -5.92
C SER A 132 -3.74 10.75 -6.48
N CYS A 133 -4.07 11.65 -7.39
CA CYS A 133 -5.27 11.57 -8.22
C CYS A 133 -4.89 11.40 -9.70
N PRO A 134 -5.69 10.64 -10.48
CA PRO A 134 -5.38 10.37 -11.88
C PRO A 134 -5.58 11.62 -12.75
N VAL A 135 -4.79 11.71 -13.82
CA VAL A 135 -5.05 12.61 -14.95
C VAL A 135 -5.96 11.85 -15.91
N PRO A 136 -7.22 12.29 -16.13
CA PRO A 136 -8.26 11.50 -16.82
C PRO A 136 -7.90 11.10 -18.26
N GLU A 137 -7.04 11.87 -18.93
CA GLU A 137 -6.66 11.65 -20.33
C GLU A 137 -5.58 10.58 -20.50
N VAL A 138 -5.01 10.06 -19.39
CA VAL A 138 -3.88 9.13 -19.42
C VAL A 138 -4.25 7.81 -18.74
N ASP A 139 -4.38 6.75 -19.52
CA ASP A 139 -4.67 5.40 -19.06
C ASP A 139 -3.48 4.47 -19.41
N LEU A 140 -2.59 4.27 -18.44
CA LEU A 140 -1.43 3.40 -18.61
C LEU A 140 -1.76 1.90 -18.56
N GLU A 141 -2.94 1.52 -18.06
CA GLU A 141 -3.38 0.12 -18.00
C GLU A 141 -3.74 -0.39 -19.39
N THR A 142 -4.53 0.39 -20.12
CA THR A 142 -4.95 0.01 -21.48
C THR A 142 -3.98 0.49 -22.56
N GLN A 143 -3.20 1.52 -22.28
CA GLN A 143 -2.19 2.10 -23.18
C GLN A 143 -0.83 2.23 -22.50
N PRO A 144 -0.12 1.13 -22.25
CA PRO A 144 1.19 1.15 -21.60
C PRO A 144 2.19 2.03 -22.34
N ARG A 145 3.00 2.78 -21.59
CA ARG A 145 4.04 3.68 -22.11
C ARG A 145 5.43 3.26 -21.59
N LEU A 146 6.17 2.51 -22.39
CA LEU A 146 7.54 2.10 -22.10
C LEU A 146 8.50 3.09 -22.77
N VAL A 147 8.96 4.09 -22.02
CA VAL A 147 9.75 5.22 -22.56
C VAL A 147 11.19 5.26 -22.03
N ASP A 148 11.65 4.17 -21.40
CA ASP A 148 13.05 4.02 -21.03
C ASP A 148 13.94 4.16 -22.28
N ARG A 149 15.04 4.94 -22.17
CA ARG A 149 15.94 5.22 -23.29
C ARG A 149 16.99 4.13 -23.50
N ASP A 150 17.22 3.30 -22.49
CA ASP A 150 18.18 2.19 -22.53
C ASP A 150 17.59 0.97 -21.79
N PRO A 151 16.49 0.38 -22.30
CA PRO A 151 15.77 -0.68 -21.62
C PRO A 151 16.60 -1.96 -21.58
N GLY A 152 16.57 -2.62 -20.42
CA GLY A 152 17.17 -3.95 -20.28
C GLY A 152 16.43 -5.02 -21.09
N PRO A 153 17.08 -6.19 -21.34
CA PRO A 153 16.53 -7.24 -22.21
C PRO A 153 15.12 -7.69 -21.85
N ALA A 154 14.80 -7.82 -20.55
CA ALA A 154 13.47 -8.22 -20.12
C ALA A 154 12.39 -7.17 -20.47
N ALA A 155 12.70 -5.88 -20.37
CA ALA A 155 11.77 -4.81 -20.71
C ALA A 155 11.51 -4.72 -22.22
N LEU A 156 12.49 -5.10 -23.05
CA LEU A 156 12.36 -5.16 -24.52
C LEU A 156 11.38 -6.24 -25.00
N GLU A 157 11.02 -7.20 -24.16
CA GLU A 157 10.01 -8.22 -24.47
C GLU A 157 8.58 -7.63 -24.48
N GLY A 158 8.41 -6.41 -24.02
CA GLY A 158 7.14 -5.68 -24.04
C GLY A 158 6.34 -5.77 -22.76
N PRO A 159 5.13 -5.14 -22.71
CA PRO A 159 4.35 -4.98 -21.49
C PRO A 159 3.62 -6.24 -21.01
N GLN A 160 3.48 -7.25 -21.87
CA GLN A 160 2.71 -8.44 -21.53
C GLN A 160 3.57 -9.48 -20.80
N PRO A 161 2.97 -10.29 -19.89
CA PRO A 161 3.68 -11.38 -19.23
C PRO A 161 4.30 -12.34 -20.25
N GLN A 162 5.57 -12.70 -20.03
CA GLN A 162 6.33 -13.61 -20.89
C GLN A 162 6.41 -15.00 -20.24
N PRO A 163 5.58 -15.98 -20.68
CA PRO A 163 5.69 -17.35 -20.18
C PRO A 163 6.98 -18.00 -20.72
N GLY A 164 7.55 -18.91 -19.94
CA GLY A 164 8.71 -19.72 -20.39
C GLY A 164 10.04 -19.39 -19.72
N HIS A 165 10.15 -18.27 -19.02
CA HIS A 165 11.35 -17.93 -18.21
C HIS A 165 11.43 -18.71 -16.88
N TRP A 166 10.29 -19.24 -16.42
CA TRP A 166 10.22 -20.05 -15.19
C TRP A 166 9.91 -21.51 -15.51
N PRO A 167 10.38 -22.46 -14.70
CA PRO A 167 10.10 -23.86 -14.93
C PRO A 167 8.60 -24.16 -14.94
N PRO A 168 8.11 -25.03 -15.82
CA PRO A 168 6.72 -25.48 -15.77
C PRO A 168 6.45 -26.28 -14.50
N VAL A 169 5.22 -26.24 -14.01
CA VAL A 169 4.78 -27.11 -12.91
C VAL A 169 4.64 -28.53 -13.47
N THR A 170 5.53 -29.44 -13.03
CA THR A 170 5.53 -30.84 -13.48
C THR A 170 4.66 -31.73 -12.57
N GLU A 171 4.57 -31.39 -11.29
CA GLU A 171 3.83 -32.15 -10.27
C GLU A 171 2.90 -31.21 -9.48
N PRO A 172 1.72 -30.88 -10.01
CA PRO A 172 0.77 -30.05 -9.30
C PRO A 172 0.18 -30.80 -8.10
N VAL A 173 -0.04 -30.08 -6.99
CA VAL A 173 -0.74 -30.63 -5.82
C VAL A 173 -2.14 -31.07 -6.24
N GLN A 174 -2.46 -32.36 -6.04
CA GLN A 174 -3.75 -32.91 -6.41
C GLN A 174 -4.87 -32.29 -5.57
N PRO A 175 -6.11 -32.13 -6.13
CA PRO A 175 -7.22 -31.51 -5.42
C PRO A 175 -7.50 -32.14 -4.04
N GLU A 176 -7.41 -33.46 -3.92
CA GLU A 176 -7.60 -34.22 -2.68
C GLU A 176 -6.52 -33.97 -1.63
N ASP A 177 -5.34 -33.54 -2.03
CA ASP A 177 -4.21 -33.26 -1.14
C ASP A 177 -4.14 -31.79 -0.69
N ARG A 178 -4.97 -30.91 -1.29
CA ARG A 178 -5.00 -29.49 -0.94
C ARG A 178 -5.56 -29.29 0.46
N ARG A 179 -4.82 -28.59 1.30
CA ARG A 179 -5.20 -28.30 2.68
C ARG A 179 -5.13 -26.81 2.94
N VAL A 180 -6.12 -26.29 3.64
CA VAL A 180 -6.14 -24.91 4.16
C VAL A 180 -6.21 -24.98 5.67
N TYR A 181 -5.24 -24.37 6.33
CA TYR A 181 -5.16 -24.37 7.78
C TYR A 181 -5.74 -23.08 8.35
N PRO A 182 -6.42 -23.14 9.51
CA PRO A 182 -6.95 -21.94 10.15
C PRO A 182 -5.82 -21.00 10.59
N GLY A 183 -5.99 -19.71 10.30
CA GLY A 183 -5.16 -18.63 10.79
C GLY A 183 -5.87 -17.79 11.85
N GLU A 184 -5.18 -16.81 12.38
CA GLU A 184 -5.66 -15.90 13.43
C GLU A 184 -6.93 -15.14 13.01
N GLY A 185 -7.12 -14.89 11.72
CA GLY A 185 -8.31 -14.24 11.16
C GLY A 185 -9.61 -15.01 11.33
N ARG A 186 -9.56 -16.28 11.79
CA ARG A 186 -10.77 -17.02 12.22
C ARG A 186 -11.54 -16.24 13.28
N ALA A 187 -10.86 -15.44 14.10
CA ALA A 187 -11.48 -14.58 15.11
C ALA A 187 -12.55 -13.64 14.53
N PHE A 188 -12.44 -13.21 13.28
CA PHE A 188 -13.44 -12.36 12.61
C PHE A 188 -14.79 -13.06 12.38
N ILE A 189 -14.78 -14.41 12.32
CA ILE A 189 -15.98 -15.22 12.10
C ILE A 189 -16.48 -15.78 13.42
N ASP A 190 -15.59 -16.20 14.29
CA ASP A 190 -15.90 -16.95 15.51
C ASP A 190 -16.25 -16.04 16.70
N GLN A 191 -15.97 -14.74 16.63
CA GLN A 191 -16.23 -13.77 17.70
C GLN A 191 -17.11 -12.62 17.20
N PRO A 192 -18.02 -12.09 18.06
CA PRO A 192 -18.79 -10.91 17.74
C PRO A 192 -17.89 -9.66 17.69
N SER A 193 -18.28 -8.66 16.88
CA SER A 193 -17.66 -7.34 16.94
C SER A 193 -17.79 -6.76 18.35
N ARG A 194 -16.78 -6.04 18.81
CA ARG A 194 -16.76 -5.38 20.13
C ARG A 194 -17.10 -3.89 20.06
N VAL A 195 -17.23 -3.36 18.86
CA VAL A 195 -17.60 -1.98 18.55
C VAL A 195 -18.52 -1.93 17.34
#